data_68aa0dc6819675c5b6c86c15065ed178
#
_entry.id   68aa0dc6819675c5b6c86c15065ed178
#
_cell.length_a   1.000
_cell.length_b   1.000
_cell.length_c   1.000
_cell.angle_alpha   90.00
_cell.angle_beta   90.00
_cell.angle_gamma   90.00
#
_symmetry.space_group_name_H-M   'P 1'
#
loop_
_entity.id
_entity.type
_entity.pdbx_description
1 polymer ?
#
loop_
_entity_poly.entity_id
_entity_poly.type
_entity_poly.pdbx_seq_one_letter_code
_entity_poly.pdbx_strand_id
1 'polypeptide(L)'
;ILDESGYSAMLKNKKDLENENRLENIKELLSAMKEFDNLESFLEHVSLATSVDQEWDGQKVNMMTMHAAKGLEFETVFLPGWEEGLFPHQKSIEEKGHNGLEEERRLAYVGLTRAKKIAYITFSMNRFYQGDWIDSMASRFIDELPEKFLEKNSFFEDNKEEDDFEFNQDFETEENFRSPGWIRYQKRIK
;
A
#
# COMPACT_ATOMS: atom_id res chain seq x y z
N ILE A 1 4.53 31.47 -13.92
CA ILE A 1 3.36 30.98 -14.70
C ILE A 1 2.23 30.55 -13.77
N LEU A 2 2.43 29.60 -12.84
CA LEU A 2 1.35 29.09 -11.96
C LEU A 2 0.73 30.18 -11.08
N ASP A 3 1.54 31.06 -10.51
CA ASP A 3 1.06 32.17 -9.69
C ASP A 3 0.51 33.32 -10.53
N GLU A 4 1.16 33.66 -11.64
CA GLU A 4 0.73 34.70 -12.58
C GLU A 4 -0.57 34.36 -13.29
N SER A 5 -0.83 33.07 -13.59
CA SER A 5 -2.09 32.62 -14.17
C SER A 5 -3.24 32.57 -13.16
N GLY A 6 -2.95 32.77 -11.87
CA GLY A 6 -3.93 32.62 -10.80
C GLY A 6 -4.35 31.17 -10.48
N TYR A 7 -3.71 30.17 -11.11
CA TYR A 7 -4.07 28.76 -10.91
C TYR A 7 -3.84 28.30 -9.47
N SER A 8 -2.67 28.67 -8.90
CA SER A 8 -2.38 28.37 -7.49
C SER A 8 -3.40 29.04 -6.54
N ALA A 9 -3.82 30.27 -6.83
CA ALA A 9 -4.81 30.98 -6.04
C ALA A 9 -6.20 30.34 -6.15
N MET A 10 -6.58 29.88 -7.34
CA MET A 10 -7.85 29.19 -7.59
C MET A 10 -7.94 27.89 -6.78
N LEU A 11 -6.87 27.10 -6.72
CA LEU A 11 -6.83 25.85 -5.95
C LEU A 11 -6.86 26.10 -4.44
N LYS A 12 -6.18 27.15 -3.95
CA LYS A 12 -6.15 27.53 -2.54
C LYS A 12 -7.50 28.07 -2.04
N ASN A 13 -8.28 28.72 -2.89
CA ASN A 13 -9.57 29.32 -2.51
C ASN A 13 -10.70 28.31 -2.32
N LYS A 14 -10.60 27.14 -2.94
CA LYS A 14 -11.53 26.03 -2.71
C LYS A 14 -10.90 25.07 -1.73
N LYS A 15 -11.27 25.14 -0.45
CA LYS A 15 -10.86 24.16 0.57
C LYS A 15 -11.54 22.83 0.33
N ASP A 16 -11.03 22.08 -0.65
CA ASP A 16 -11.44 20.74 -0.99
C ASP A 16 -10.19 19.85 -0.95
N LEU A 17 -10.32 18.67 -0.36
CA LEU A 17 -9.23 17.70 -0.24
C LEU A 17 -8.59 17.39 -1.61
N GLU A 18 -9.40 17.39 -2.67
CA GLU A 18 -8.93 17.17 -4.03
C GLU A 18 -8.00 18.31 -4.51
N ASN A 19 -8.29 19.54 -4.15
CA ASN A 19 -7.46 20.69 -4.51
C ASN A 19 -6.16 20.77 -3.71
N GLU A 20 -6.16 20.29 -2.46
CA GLU A 20 -4.94 20.14 -1.67
C GLU A 20 -4.01 19.10 -2.30
N ASN A 21 -4.54 17.94 -2.69
CA ASN A 21 -3.77 16.91 -3.39
C ASN A 21 -3.21 17.41 -4.73
N ARG A 22 -3.98 18.20 -5.48
CA ARG A 22 -3.50 18.82 -6.74
C ARG A 22 -2.36 19.79 -6.50
N LEU A 23 -2.40 20.59 -5.43
CA LEU A 23 -1.30 21.47 -5.06
C LEU A 23 -0.05 20.69 -4.64
N GLU A 24 -0.23 19.58 -3.96
CA GLU A 24 0.86 18.67 -3.57
C GLU A 24 1.53 18.07 -4.81
N ASN A 25 0.75 17.54 -5.74
CA ASN A 25 1.25 16.98 -7.01
C ASN A 25 2.03 18.04 -7.83
N ILE A 26 1.58 19.29 -7.82
CA ILE A 26 2.31 20.38 -8.48
C ILE A 26 3.66 20.64 -7.80
N LYS A 27 3.71 20.62 -6.48
CA LYS A 27 4.97 20.81 -5.73
C LYS A 27 5.94 19.66 -6.00
N GLU A 28 5.43 18.45 -6.05
CA GLU A 28 6.20 17.24 -6.36
C GLU A 28 6.77 17.31 -7.78
N LEU A 29 5.95 17.70 -8.76
CA LEU A 29 6.40 17.92 -10.13
C LEU A 29 7.51 18.98 -10.19
N LEU A 30 7.34 20.12 -9.52
CA LEU A 30 8.35 21.18 -9.47
C LEU A 30 9.63 20.71 -8.77
N SER A 31 9.52 19.81 -7.79
CA SER A 31 10.68 19.22 -7.12
C SER A 31 11.43 18.26 -8.04
N ALA A 32 10.72 17.40 -8.74
CA ALA A 32 11.30 16.49 -9.72
C ALA A 32 12.00 17.25 -10.86
N MET A 33 11.40 18.34 -11.34
CA MET A 33 12.01 19.19 -12.38
C MET A 33 13.34 19.84 -11.95
N LYS A 34 13.56 20.09 -10.66
CA LYS A 34 14.80 20.67 -10.14
C LYS A 34 16.01 19.74 -10.21
N GLU A 35 15.79 18.45 -10.39
CA GLU A 35 16.85 17.46 -10.55
C GLU A 35 17.48 17.50 -11.95
N PHE A 36 16.88 18.28 -12.87
CA PHE A 36 17.33 18.42 -14.25
C PHE A 36 17.87 19.82 -14.51
N ASP A 37 18.90 19.93 -15.33
CA ASP A 37 19.57 21.19 -15.66
C ASP A 37 18.64 22.17 -16.40
N ASN A 38 17.72 21.66 -17.21
CA ASN A 38 16.75 22.43 -17.96
C ASN A 38 15.48 21.64 -18.26
N LEU A 39 14.46 22.37 -18.76
CA LEU A 39 13.16 21.77 -19.10
C LEU A 39 13.27 20.73 -20.22
N GLU A 40 14.18 20.92 -21.16
CA GLU A 40 14.35 20.03 -22.31
C GLU A 40 14.83 18.66 -21.87
N SER A 41 15.84 18.57 -20.99
CA SER A 41 16.33 17.32 -20.43
C SER A 41 15.28 16.60 -19.56
N PHE A 42 14.45 17.36 -18.84
CA PHE A 42 13.30 16.79 -18.13
C PHE A 42 12.28 16.18 -19.09
N LEU A 43 11.92 16.89 -20.17
CA LEU A 43 10.95 16.40 -21.16
C LEU A 43 11.49 15.20 -21.94
N GLU A 44 12.78 15.17 -22.26
CA GLU A 44 13.43 14.01 -22.85
C GLU A 44 13.36 12.78 -21.93
N HIS A 45 13.65 12.99 -20.65
CA HIS A 45 13.55 11.92 -19.64
C HIS A 45 12.12 11.35 -19.54
N VAL A 46 11.12 12.23 -19.46
CA VAL A 46 9.69 11.81 -19.40
C VAL A 46 9.30 11.11 -20.71
N SER A 47 9.76 11.60 -21.85
CA SER A 47 9.48 10.99 -23.16
C SER A 47 10.09 9.59 -23.26
N LEU A 48 11.33 9.41 -22.79
CA LEU A 48 11.97 8.09 -22.74
C LEU A 48 11.22 7.15 -21.81
N ALA A 49 10.83 7.59 -20.62
CA ALA A 49 10.09 6.78 -19.68
C ALA A 49 8.74 6.32 -20.23
N THR A 50 8.05 7.18 -20.99
CA THR A 50 6.76 6.83 -21.64
C THR A 50 6.93 6.01 -22.90
N SER A 51 8.02 6.14 -23.65
CA SER A 51 8.27 5.36 -24.87
C SER A 51 8.69 3.92 -24.60
N VAL A 52 9.37 3.67 -23.46
CA VAL A 52 9.72 2.31 -23.04
C VAL A 52 8.47 1.44 -22.85
N ASP A 53 7.35 2.01 -22.47
CA ASP A 53 6.08 1.29 -22.33
C ASP A 53 5.45 0.85 -23.67
N GLN A 54 5.81 1.51 -24.79
CA GLN A 54 5.23 1.23 -26.09
C GLN A 54 6.03 0.19 -26.90
N GLU A 55 7.34 0.07 -26.69
CA GLU A 55 8.22 -0.78 -27.50
C GLU A 55 8.61 -2.12 -26.87
N TRP A 56 8.22 -2.37 -25.60
CA TRP A 56 8.57 -3.60 -24.92
C TRP A 56 7.66 -4.76 -25.38
N ASP A 57 8.19 -5.64 -26.24
CA ASP A 57 7.52 -6.85 -26.72
C ASP A 57 7.75 -8.08 -25.80
N GLY A 58 8.38 -7.90 -24.66
CA GLY A 58 8.65 -8.95 -23.68
C GLY A 58 7.50 -9.19 -22.70
N GLN A 59 7.67 -10.20 -21.85
CA GLN A 59 6.73 -10.46 -20.75
C GLN A 59 6.75 -9.29 -19.76
N LYS A 60 5.57 -8.74 -19.44
CA LYS A 60 5.39 -7.61 -18.56
C LYS A 60 4.67 -8.02 -17.27
N VAL A 61 5.05 -7.39 -16.17
CA VAL A 61 4.26 -7.41 -14.94
C VAL A 61 3.28 -6.24 -14.98
N ASN A 62 1.99 -6.53 -14.94
CA ASN A 62 0.95 -5.51 -14.91
C ASN A 62 0.75 -5.01 -13.48
N MET A 63 0.96 -3.72 -13.24
CA MET A 63 0.63 -3.07 -11.96
C MET A 63 -0.62 -2.21 -12.12
N MET A 64 -1.58 -2.42 -11.24
CA MET A 64 -2.84 -1.67 -11.26
C MET A 64 -3.53 -1.71 -9.90
N THR A 65 -4.51 -0.85 -9.72
CA THR A 65 -5.38 -0.93 -8.55
C THR A 65 -6.37 -2.08 -8.68
N MET A 66 -6.88 -2.62 -7.57
CA MET A 66 -7.92 -3.66 -7.59
C MET A 66 -9.19 -3.20 -8.30
N HIS A 67 -9.53 -1.91 -8.25
CA HIS A 67 -10.66 -1.35 -9.01
C HIS A 67 -10.43 -1.43 -10.52
N ALA A 68 -9.22 -1.09 -10.98
CA ALA A 68 -8.86 -1.16 -12.40
C ALA A 68 -8.79 -2.61 -12.92
N ALA A 69 -8.51 -3.56 -12.03
CA ALA A 69 -8.44 -4.98 -12.36
C ALA A 69 -9.82 -5.63 -12.60
N LYS A 70 -10.93 -4.91 -12.36
CA LYS A 70 -12.28 -5.45 -12.55
C LYS A 70 -12.50 -5.84 -14.03
N GLY A 71 -12.86 -7.11 -14.25
CA GLY A 71 -13.07 -7.67 -15.59
C GLY A 71 -11.82 -8.24 -16.26
N LEU A 72 -10.63 -8.02 -15.69
CA LEU A 72 -9.39 -8.64 -16.16
C LEU A 72 -9.14 -9.94 -15.40
N GLU A 73 -8.30 -10.81 -15.95
CA GLU A 73 -7.91 -12.07 -15.32
C GLU A 73 -6.45 -12.39 -15.66
N PHE A 74 -5.72 -12.93 -14.68
CA PHE A 74 -4.31 -13.25 -14.77
C PHE A 74 -4.04 -14.65 -14.23
N GLU A 75 -3.02 -15.35 -14.74
CA GLU A 75 -2.63 -16.66 -14.22
C GLU A 75 -2.22 -16.60 -12.74
N THR A 76 -1.46 -15.57 -12.39
CA THR A 76 -0.97 -15.31 -11.03
C THR A 76 -1.20 -13.84 -10.67
N VAL A 77 -1.64 -13.60 -9.45
CA VAL A 77 -1.90 -12.26 -8.92
C VAL A 77 -1.16 -12.07 -7.60
N PHE A 78 -0.48 -10.95 -7.45
CA PHE A 78 0.12 -10.52 -6.20
C PHE A 78 -0.73 -9.40 -5.59
N LEU A 79 -1.15 -9.59 -4.35
CA LEU A 79 -1.99 -8.68 -3.58
C LEU A 79 -1.23 -8.20 -2.34
N PRO A 80 -0.35 -7.21 -2.49
CA PRO A 80 0.44 -6.71 -1.37
C PRO A 80 -0.36 -5.78 -0.46
N GLY A 81 0.09 -5.67 0.80
CA GLY A 81 -0.44 -4.70 1.73
C GLY A 81 -1.78 -5.08 2.36
N TRP A 82 -2.04 -6.37 2.56
CA TRP A 82 -3.22 -6.81 3.30
C TRP A 82 -3.02 -6.65 4.81
N GLU A 83 -3.11 -5.40 5.25
CA GLU A 83 -2.85 -4.95 6.61
C GLU A 83 -4.03 -4.12 7.13
N GLU A 84 -4.36 -4.28 8.40
CA GLU A 84 -5.39 -3.46 9.07
C GLU A 84 -5.05 -1.96 8.96
N GLY A 85 -6.04 -1.16 8.52
CA GLY A 85 -5.86 0.26 8.30
C GLY A 85 -5.39 0.63 6.89
N LEU A 86 -4.69 -0.28 6.19
CA LEU A 86 -4.33 -0.12 4.79
C LEU A 86 -5.35 -0.83 3.89
N PHE A 87 -5.67 -2.09 4.19
CA PHE A 87 -6.72 -2.84 3.53
C PHE A 87 -7.33 -3.86 4.51
N PRO A 88 -8.57 -3.62 5.02
CA PRO A 88 -9.50 -2.54 4.67
C PRO A 88 -8.97 -1.15 5.04
N HIS A 89 -9.26 -0.16 4.18
CA HIS A 89 -8.77 1.19 4.39
C HIS A 89 -9.48 1.85 5.57
N GLN A 90 -8.70 2.37 6.54
CA GLN A 90 -9.22 2.94 7.78
C GLN A 90 -10.27 4.04 7.54
N LYS A 91 -9.99 4.95 6.60
CA LYS A 91 -10.89 6.06 6.25
C LYS A 91 -12.25 5.58 5.72
N SER A 92 -12.27 4.50 4.94
CA SER A 92 -13.51 3.90 4.43
C SER A 92 -14.42 3.44 5.57
N ILE A 93 -13.81 2.86 6.63
CA ILE A 93 -14.52 2.40 7.81
C ILE A 93 -14.99 3.58 8.67
N GLU A 94 -14.17 4.61 8.83
CA GLU A 94 -14.51 5.80 9.63
C GLU A 94 -15.65 6.61 9.01
N GLU A 95 -15.65 6.79 7.68
CA GLU A 95 -16.66 7.57 6.98
C GLU A 95 -17.99 6.83 6.80
N LYS A 96 -17.96 5.53 6.48
CA LYS A 96 -19.13 4.74 6.09
C LYS A 96 -19.49 3.62 7.06
N GLY A 97 -18.71 3.42 8.13
CA GLY A 97 -18.93 2.37 9.11
C GLY A 97 -18.95 0.97 8.49
N HIS A 98 -19.95 0.19 8.85
CA HIS A 98 -20.13 -1.18 8.34
C HIS A 98 -20.22 -1.23 6.80
N ASN A 99 -20.87 -0.26 6.18
CA ASN A 99 -21.02 -0.23 4.71
C ASN A 99 -19.66 -0.04 4.03
N GLY A 100 -18.76 0.76 4.62
CA GLY A 100 -17.39 0.92 4.13
C GLY A 100 -16.61 -0.40 4.20
N LEU A 101 -16.73 -1.13 5.30
CA LEU A 101 -16.11 -2.44 5.44
C LEU A 101 -16.63 -3.45 4.40
N GLU A 102 -17.93 -3.44 4.12
CA GLU A 102 -18.52 -4.31 3.10
C GLU A 102 -18.06 -3.94 1.67
N GLU A 103 -17.84 -2.65 1.39
CA GLU A 103 -17.25 -2.23 0.11
C GLU A 103 -15.82 -2.74 -0.04
N GLU A 104 -14.99 -2.60 0.99
CA GLU A 104 -13.61 -3.12 1.02
C GLU A 104 -13.61 -4.65 0.88
N ARG A 105 -14.55 -5.37 1.50
CA ARG A 105 -14.68 -6.82 1.35
C ARG A 105 -15.03 -7.23 -0.08
N ARG A 106 -15.91 -6.49 -0.75
CA ARG A 106 -16.21 -6.72 -2.17
C ARG A 106 -14.97 -6.48 -3.04
N LEU A 107 -14.17 -5.49 -2.68
CA LEU A 107 -12.92 -5.22 -3.38
C LEU A 107 -11.88 -6.33 -3.15
N ALA A 108 -11.81 -6.90 -1.94
CA ALA A 108 -11.01 -8.09 -1.65
C ALA A 108 -11.42 -9.27 -2.52
N TYR A 109 -12.72 -9.52 -2.62
CA TYR A 109 -13.27 -10.56 -3.50
C TYR A 109 -12.89 -10.30 -4.96
N VAL A 110 -12.99 -9.06 -5.44
CA VAL A 110 -12.58 -8.71 -6.80
C VAL A 110 -11.10 -9.01 -7.00
N GLY A 111 -10.22 -8.59 -6.09
CA GLY A 111 -8.77 -8.84 -6.19
C GLY A 111 -8.45 -10.35 -6.28
N LEU A 112 -8.98 -11.13 -5.37
CA LEU A 112 -8.77 -12.58 -5.32
C LEU A 112 -9.26 -13.30 -6.57
N THR A 113 -10.44 -12.92 -7.06
CA THR A 113 -11.03 -13.55 -8.25
C THR A 113 -10.38 -13.13 -9.56
N ARG A 114 -9.36 -12.25 -9.54
CA ARG A 114 -8.54 -11.98 -10.75
C ARG A 114 -7.55 -13.09 -11.04
N ALA A 115 -7.20 -13.89 -10.04
CA ALA A 115 -6.28 -15.01 -10.20
C ALA A 115 -7.00 -16.22 -10.81
N LYS A 116 -6.48 -16.74 -11.92
CA LYS A 116 -6.94 -18.01 -12.51
C LYS A 116 -6.37 -19.22 -11.77
N LYS A 117 -5.14 -19.11 -11.26
CA LYS A 117 -4.45 -20.23 -10.61
C LYS A 117 -4.01 -19.91 -9.20
N ILE A 118 -3.23 -18.85 -9.02
CA ILE A 118 -2.57 -18.54 -7.74
C ILE A 118 -2.74 -17.06 -7.41
N ALA A 119 -3.16 -16.77 -6.18
CA ALA A 119 -3.12 -15.44 -5.59
C ALA A 119 -2.10 -15.44 -4.43
N TYR A 120 -1.12 -14.55 -4.48
CA TYR A 120 -0.19 -14.29 -3.40
C TYR A 120 -0.66 -13.09 -2.61
N ILE A 121 -1.04 -13.31 -1.36
CA ILE A 121 -1.41 -12.26 -0.41
C ILE A 121 -0.19 -12.00 0.46
N THR A 122 0.25 -10.75 0.55
CA THR A 122 1.37 -10.38 1.40
C THR A 122 1.04 -9.21 2.31
N PHE A 123 1.61 -9.23 3.51
CA PHE A 123 1.52 -8.15 4.48
C PHE A 123 2.84 -8.00 5.22
N SER A 124 3.11 -6.81 5.73
CA SER A 124 4.27 -6.54 6.58
C SER A 124 3.84 -6.55 8.05
N MET A 125 4.70 -7.04 8.94
CA MET A 125 4.52 -6.88 10.37
C MET A 125 4.93 -5.47 10.84
N ASN A 126 5.90 -4.86 10.15
CA ASN A 126 6.39 -3.51 10.43
C ASN A 126 6.53 -2.75 9.12
N ARG A 127 6.18 -1.46 9.13
CA ARG A 127 6.26 -0.57 7.98
C ARG A 127 6.92 0.74 8.36
N PHE A 128 7.87 1.19 7.54
CA PHE A 128 8.43 2.53 7.69
C PHE A 128 7.50 3.55 7.02
N TYR A 129 6.97 4.49 7.81
CA TYR A 129 6.05 5.50 7.32
C TYR A 129 6.32 6.84 8.02
N GLN A 130 6.46 7.91 7.25
CA GLN A 130 6.70 9.29 7.73
C GLN A 130 7.90 9.44 8.70
N GLY A 131 8.96 8.63 8.53
CA GLY A 131 10.16 8.71 9.35
C GLY A 131 10.20 7.75 10.54
N ASP A 132 9.11 7.03 10.83
CA ASP A 132 9.00 6.09 11.94
C ASP A 132 8.64 4.67 11.48
N TRP A 133 9.03 3.68 12.26
CA TRP A 133 8.57 2.30 12.10
C TRP A 133 7.24 2.12 12.81
N ILE A 134 6.24 1.65 12.09
CA ILE A 134 4.89 1.39 12.58
C ILE A 134 4.62 -0.09 12.51
N ASP A 135 4.19 -0.70 13.61
CA ASP A 135 3.72 -2.08 13.62
C ASP A 135 2.42 -2.20 12.85
N SER A 136 2.37 -3.16 11.97
CA SER A 136 1.20 -3.50 11.18
C SER A 136 0.63 -4.85 11.62
N MET A 137 -0.67 -5.02 11.43
CA MET A 137 -1.37 -6.28 11.67
C MET A 137 -1.91 -6.81 10.34
N ALA A 138 -1.93 -8.13 10.22
CA ALA A 138 -2.59 -8.77 9.09
C ALA A 138 -4.05 -8.32 8.95
N SER A 139 -4.49 -8.13 7.72
CA SER A 139 -5.88 -7.80 7.43
C SER A 139 -6.85 -8.85 7.94
N ARG A 140 -7.96 -8.42 8.54
CA ARG A 140 -9.06 -9.31 8.96
C ARG A 140 -9.63 -10.15 7.81
N PHE A 141 -9.48 -9.71 6.58
CA PHE A 141 -9.94 -10.45 5.42
C PHE A 141 -9.14 -11.74 5.17
N ILE A 142 -7.92 -11.84 5.71
CA ILE A 142 -7.13 -13.08 5.65
C ILE A 142 -7.79 -14.16 6.50
N ASP A 143 -8.32 -13.80 7.67
CA ASP A 143 -9.00 -14.74 8.58
C ASP A 143 -10.36 -15.20 8.04
N GLU A 144 -10.93 -14.45 7.09
CA GLU A 144 -12.19 -14.82 6.42
C GLU A 144 -11.97 -15.85 5.28
N LEU A 145 -10.72 -16.12 4.89
CA LEU A 145 -10.41 -17.06 3.82
C LEU A 145 -10.46 -18.51 4.31
N PRO A 146 -10.95 -19.44 3.47
CA PRO A 146 -10.99 -20.85 3.84
C PRO A 146 -9.59 -21.45 4.00
N GLU A 147 -9.24 -21.89 5.20
CA GLU A 147 -7.90 -22.43 5.52
C GLU A 147 -7.44 -23.56 4.61
N LYS A 148 -8.37 -24.40 4.13
CA LYS A 148 -8.06 -25.53 3.24
C LYS A 148 -7.44 -25.13 1.88
N PHE A 149 -7.52 -23.84 1.51
CA PHE A 149 -6.97 -23.30 0.28
C PHE A 149 -5.81 -22.36 0.52
N LEU A 150 -5.38 -22.19 1.78
CA LEU A 150 -4.30 -21.32 2.18
C LEU A 150 -3.02 -22.11 2.45
N GLU A 151 -1.95 -21.69 1.82
CA GLU A 151 -0.59 -22.07 2.17
C GLU A 151 0.06 -20.86 2.83
N LYS A 152 0.44 -21.01 4.11
CA LYS A 152 1.05 -19.93 4.90
C LYS A 152 2.55 -20.10 4.88
N ASN A 153 3.26 -19.12 4.31
CA ASN A 153 4.72 -19.06 4.29
C ASN A 153 5.16 -17.84 5.11
N SER A 154 6.09 -18.06 6.04
CA SER A 154 6.76 -17.01 6.80
C SER A 154 8.21 -16.93 6.38
N PHE A 155 8.69 -15.74 5.98
CA PHE A 155 10.10 -15.53 5.65
C PHE A 155 11.03 -15.67 6.87
N PHE A 156 10.48 -15.75 8.08
CA PHE A 156 11.25 -15.86 9.32
C PHE A 156 11.38 -17.29 9.85
N GLU A 157 10.67 -18.27 9.30
CA GLU A 157 10.75 -19.67 9.75
C GLU A 157 11.86 -20.48 9.06
N ASP A 158 12.30 -20.08 7.87
CA ASP A 158 13.31 -20.82 7.08
C ASP A 158 14.77 -20.58 7.51
N ASN A 159 15.03 -19.68 8.47
CA ASN A 159 16.38 -19.45 9.01
C ASN A 159 16.64 -20.18 10.34
N LYS A 160 16.01 -21.33 10.57
CA LYS A 160 16.44 -22.28 11.59
C LYS A 160 17.49 -23.25 11.03
N GLU A 161 18.51 -22.75 10.36
CA GLU A 161 19.83 -23.38 10.36
C GLU A 161 20.61 -22.78 11.55
N GLU A 162 20.74 -23.61 12.58
CA GLU A 162 21.73 -23.65 13.63
C GLU A 162 22.82 -22.56 13.60
N ASP A 163 22.48 -21.33 13.94
CA ASP A 163 23.41 -20.41 14.54
C ASP A 163 22.94 -20.17 15.97
N ASP A 164 23.65 -20.79 16.92
CA ASP A 164 23.61 -20.52 18.35
C ASP A 164 23.95 -19.04 18.61
N PHE A 165 23.02 -18.14 18.28
CA PHE A 165 23.01 -16.82 18.87
C PHE A 165 22.35 -16.94 20.25
N GLU A 166 23.20 -17.10 21.27
CA GLU A 166 22.81 -16.77 22.65
C GLU A 166 22.21 -15.37 22.67
N PHE A 167 20.90 -15.31 22.63
CA PHE A 167 20.15 -14.10 22.89
C PHE A 167 20.25 -13.82 24.38
N ASN A 168 21.18 -12.94 24.74
CA ASN A 168 21.29 -12.45 26.11
C ASN A 168 19.94 -11.94 26.59
N GLN A 169 19.40 -12.61 27.60
CA GLN A 169 18.18 -12.31 28.35
C GLN A 169 18.38 -11.07 29.23
N ASP A 170 18.64 -9.90 28.66
CA ASP A 170 18.66 -8.63 29.37
C ASP A 170 17.82 -7.56 28.64
N PHE A 171 16.65 -7.93 28.16
CA PHE A 171 15.60 -6.96 27.85
C PHE A 171 14.51 -7.07 28.92
N GLU A 172 14.81 -6.49 30.08
CA GLU A 172 13.79 -6.02 31.00
C GLU A 172 12.90 -5.03 30.27
N THR A 173 11.63 -5.33 30.37
CA THR A 173 10.42 -4.50 30.37
C THR A 173 9.45 -4.73 29.23
N GLU A 174 8.51 -5.63 29.53
CA GLU A 174 7.25 -5.85 28.79
C GLU A 174 6.32 -4.61 28.70
N GLU A 175 6.69 -3.46 29.23
CA GLU A 175 5.75 -2.33 29.33
C GLU A 175 5.84 -1.30 28.19
N ASN A 176 6.90 -1.29 27.37
CA ASN A 176 7.11 -0.22 26.38
C ASN A 176 6.80 -0.60 24.93
N PHE A 177 6.36 -1.81 24.63
CA PHE A 177 6.08 -2.27 23.26
C PHE A 177 4.58 -2.53 23.00
N ARG A 178 3.71 -1.64 23.45
CA ARG A 178 2.28 -1.75 23.15
C ARG A 178 1.87 -0.73 22.10
N SER A 179 1.90 -1.15 20.83
CA SER A 179 1.35 -0.32 19.75
C SER A 179 -0.14 -0.01 20.02
N PRO A 180 -0.64 1.14 19.58
CA PRO A 180 -2.06 1.49 19.71
C PRO A 180 -3.01 0.47 19.07
N GLY A 181 -2.55 -0.28 18.07
CA GLY A 181 -3.28 -1.37 17.41
C GLY A 181 -3.43 -2.60 18.32
N TRP A 182 -2.36 -2.98 19.02
CA TRP A 182 -2.37 -4.13 19.94
C TRP A 182 -3.28 -3.90 21.14
N ILE A 183 -3.31 -2.67 21.67
CA ILE A 183 -4.21 -2.28 22.76
C ILE A 183 -5.69 -2.35 22.35
N ARG A 184 -6.00 -2.00 21.08
CA ARG A 184 -7.35 -2.11 20.52
C ARG A 184 -7.76 -3.57 20.29
N TYR A 185 -6.84 -4.43 19.90
CA TYR A 185 -7.08 -5.86 19.72
C TYR A 185 -7.40 -6.54 21.06
N GLN A 186 -6.64 -6.30 22.11
CA GLN A 186 -6.93 -6.87 23.44
C GLN A 186 -8.25 -6.41 24.05
N LYS A 187 -8.70 -5.18 23.76
CA LYS A 187 -10.02 -4.70 24.20
C LYS A 187 -11.20 -5.34 23.48
N ARG A 188 -10.97 -6.01 22.34
CA ARG A 188 -12.00 -6.74 21.59
C ARG A 188 -12.19 -8.19 22.02
N ILE A 189 -11.21 -8.77 22.71
CA ILE A 189 -11.21 -10.16 23.16
C ILE A 189 -11.80 -10.29 24.59
N LYS A 190 -12.05 -9.18 25.27
CA LYS A 190 -12.82 -9.12 26.54
C LYS A 190 -14.25 -8.65 26.26
#